data_4a593f01b56ab904d2f7d906c3986e15
#
_entry.id   4a593f01b56ab904d2f7d906c3986e15
#
_cell.length_a   1.000
_cell.length_b   1.000
_cell.length_c   1.000
_cell.angle_alpha   90.00
_cell.angle_beta   90.00
_cell.angle_gamma   90.00
#
_symmetry.space_group_name_H-M   'P 1'
#
loop_
_entity.id
_entity.type
_entity.pdbx_description
1 polymer ?
#
loop_
_entity_poly.entity_id
_entity_poly.type
_entity_poly.pdbx_seq_one_letter_code
_entity_poly.pdbx_strand_id
1 'polypeptide(L)'
;QYMFARLGMHWYDAFVSSLHGKEFDFVEKMNDCSKMGLLTDNKFTPRKIAEELFNKKQNNVKIFVGENLSYENEKIWEFFPENLYNFEYEFGINVVILIKE
;
A
#
# COMPACT_ATOMS: atom_id res chain seq x y z
N GLN A 1 -1.40 -10.62 -5.92
CA GLN A 1 -1.27 -11.97 -5.33
C GLN A 1 0.17 -12.36 -5.08
N TYR A 2 1.05 -12.01 -6.02
CA TYR A 2 2.47 -12.30 -5.86
C TYR A 2 3.01 -11.65 -4.58
N MET A 3 2.65 -10.39 -4.35
CA MET A 3 3.15 -9.68 -3.18
C MET A 3 2.61 -10.25 -1.88
N PHE A 4 1.33 -10.64 -1.84
CA PHE A 4 0.79 -11.29 -0.64
C PHE A 4 1.55 -12.58 -0.36
N ALA A 5 1.86 -13.37 -1.40
CA ALA A 5 2.63 -14.59 -1.23
C ALA A 5 4.03 -14.29 -0.69
N ARG A 6 4.68 -13.23 -1.20
CA ARG A 6 6.01 -12.84 -0.73
C ARG A 6 6.00 -12.41 0.73
N LEU A 7 4.87 -11.88 1.20
CA LEU A 7 4.71 -11.49 2.60
C LEU A 7 4.23 -12.66 3.48
N GLY A 8 3.95 -13.82 2.87
CA GLY A 8 3.46 -14.97 3.60
C GLY A 8 2.02 -14.81 4.05
N MET A 9 1.23 -14.06 3.31
CA MET A 9 -0.16 -13.76 3.66
C MET A 9 -1.13 -14.38 2.68
N HIS A 10 -2.33 -14.71 3.17
CA HIS A 10 -3.43 -15.08 2.30
C HIS A 10 -4.02 -13.83 1.67
N TRP A 11 -4.41 -13.93 0.41
CA TRP A 11 -4.95 -12.79 -0.32
C TRP A 11 -6.48 -12.88 -0.50
N TYR A 12 -7.06 -14.06 -0.34
CA TYR A 12 -8.47 -14.26 -0.69
C TYR A 12 -9.43 -13.50 0.24
N ASP A 13 -8.99 -13.11 1.42
CA ASP A 13 -9.82 -12.31 2.32
C ASP A 13 -9.45 -10.84 2.26
N ALA A 14 -8.66 -10.45 1.28
CA ALA A 14 -8.21 -9.07 1.11
C ALA A 14 -9.05 -8.38 0.04
N PHE A 15 -9.25 -7.08 0.20
CA PHE A 15 -9.81 -6.27 -0.86
C PHE A 15 -8.66 -5.88 -1.80
N VAL A 16 -8.79 -6.22 -3.07
CA VAL A 16 -7.77 -5.87 -4.07
C VAL A 16 -8.45 -5.01 -5.11
N SER A 17 -7.99 -3.76 -5.24
CA SER A 17 -8.58 -2.83 -6.19
C SER A 17 -7.90 -2.95 -7.55
N SER A 18 -8.71 -3.00 -8.60
CA SER A 18 -8.21 -2.87 -9.97
C SER A 18 -8.25 -1.41 -10.44
N LEU A 19 -8.78 -0.53 -9.59
CA LEU A 19 -8.85 0.90 -9.86
C LEU A 19 -7.77 1.61 -9.04
N HIS A 20 -7.35 2.80 -9.51
CA HIS A 20 -6.43 3.63 -8.75
C HIS A 20 -7.19 4.30 -7.61
N GLY A 21 -6.49 4.55 -6.49
CA GLY A 21 -7.12 5.06 -5.29
C GLY A 21 -7.85 6.39 -5.47
N LYS A 22 -7.46 7.17 -6.48
CA LYS A 22 -8.15 8.44 -6.76
C LYS A 22 -9.58 8.24 -7.25
N GLU A 23 -9.93 7.01 -7.62
CA GLU A 23 -11.25 6.68 -8.13
C GLU A 23 -12.19 6.14 -7.06
N PHE A 24 -11.68 5.97 -5.84
CA PHE A 24 -12.50 5.56 -4.71
C PHE A 24 -11.77 5.93 -3.41
N ASP A 25 -12.53 6.02 -2.33
CA ASP A 25 -11.98 6.37 -1.02
C ASP A 25 -11.47 5.10 -0.33
N PHE A 26 -10.18 4.82 -0.50
CA PHE A 26 -9.59 3.60 0.06
C PHE A 26 -9.53 3.65 1.59
N VAL A 27 -9.43 4.83 2.17
CA VAL A 27 -9.38 4.97 3.63
C VAL A 27 -10.71 4.56 4.25
N GLU A 28 -11.82 5.00 3.62
CA GLU A 28 -13.13 4.58 4.08
C GLU A 28 -13.31 3.07 3.90
N LYS A 29 -12.83 2.53 2.79
CA LYS A 29 -12.93 1.09 2.53
C LYS A 29 -12.21 0.26 3.58
N MET A 30 -11.16 0.81 4.20
CA MET A 30 -10.43 0.13 5.27
C MET A 30 -11.31 -0.15 6.49
N ASN A 31 -12.45 0.51 6.60
CA ASN A 31 -13.39 0.20 7.69
C ASN A 31 -14.04 -1.17 7.50
N ASP A 32 -14.07 -1.67 6.28
CA ASP A 32 -14.74 -2.91 5.94
C ASP A 32 -13.79 -4.09 5.72
N CYS A 33 -12.49 -3.83 5.73
CA CYS A 33 -11.51 -4.89 5.51
C CYS A 33 -10.24 -4.59 6.29
N SER A 34 -9.48 -5.65 6.59
CA SER A 34 -8.23 -5.49 7.32
C SER A 34 -7.00 -5.56 6.41
N LYS A 35 -7.18 -6.00 5.17
CA LYS A 35 -6.10 -6.10 4.20
C LYS A 35 -6.57 -5.51 2.88
N MET A 36 -5.72 -4.73 2.25
CA MET A 36 -6.08 -4.08 1.00
C MET A 36 -4.86 -4.01 0.08
N GLY A 37 -5.04 -4.43 -1.17
CA GLY A 37 -4.03 -4.27 -2.21
C GLY A 37 -4.41 -3.12 -3.11
N LEU A 38 -3.47 -2.22 -3.38
CA LEU A 38 -3.71 -1.03 -4.18
C LEU A 38 -2.74 -0.95 -5.34
N LEU A 39 -3.27 -0.60 -6.50
CA LEU A 39 -2.46 -0.25 -7.66
C LEU A 39 -2.03 1.20 -7.53
N THR A 40 -0.82 1.48 -7.94
CA THR A 40 -0.24 2.82 -7.87
C THR A 40 0.14 3.30 -9.27
N ASP A 41 0.30 4.61 -9.40
CA ASP A 41 0.78 5.22 -10.62
C ASP A 41 1.58 6.47 -10.24
N ASN A 42 1.90 7.34 -11.22
CA ASN A 42 2.72 8.50 -10.95
C ASN A 42 1.96 9.63 -10.25
N LYS A 43 0.65 9.47 -10.05
CA LYS A 43 -0.14 10.45 -9.30
C LYS A 43 -0.59 9.87 -7.96
N PHE A 44 -1.00 8.60 -7.96
CA PHE A 44 -1.40 7.89 -6.76
C PHE A 44 -0.21 7.06 -6.30
N THR A 45 0.69 7.68 -5.58
CA THR A 45 1.97 7.11 -5.19
C THR A 45 1.90 6.55 -3.77
N PRO A 46 2.87 5.72 -3.37
CA PRO A 46 2.92 5.26 -1.98
C PRO A 46 2.93 6.41 -0.97
N ARG A 47 3.65 7.49 -1.28
CA ARG A 47 3.70 8.64 -0.39
C ARG A 47 2.33 9.31 -0.28
N LYS A 48 1.60 9.38 -1.39
CA LYS A 48 0.24 9.96 -1.38
C LYS A 48 -0.69 9.12 -0.52
N ILE A 49 -0.57 7.80 -0.61
CA ILE A 49 -1.35 6.89 0.22
C ILE A 49 -1.05 7.16 1.69
N ALA A 50 0.24 7.29 2.03
CA ALA A 50 0.64 7.57 3.40
C ALA A 50 0.10 8.91 3.88
N GLU A 51 0.12 9.92 3.02
CA GLU A 51 -0.41 11.25 3.36
C GLU A 51 -1.88 11.18 3.72
N GLU A 52 -2.68 10.46 2.93
CA GLU A 52 -4.10 10.36 3.21
C GLU A 52 -4.38 9.61 4.50
N LEU A 53 -3.64 8.53 4.74
CA LEU A 53 -3.78 7.78 5.98
C LEU A 53 -3.39 8.64 7.18
N PHE A 54 -2.29 9.37 7.05
CA PHE A 54 -1.80 10.23 8.12
C PHE A 54 -2.80 11.35 8.42
N ASN A 55 -3.33 12.00 7.38
CA ASN A 55 -4.27 13.10 7.56
C ASN A 55 -5.59 12.64 8.17
N LYS A 56 -5.97 11.40 7.95
CA LYS A 56 -7.19 10.84 8.52
C LYS A 56 -6.92 10.05 9.80
N LYS A 57 -5.74 10.22 10.36
CA LYS A 57 -5.33 9.64 11.64
C LYS A 57 -5.39 8.13 11.68
N GLN A 58 -5.14 7.50 10.53
CA GLN A 58 -5.06 6.03 10.42
C GLN A 58 -3.62 5.59 10.62
N ASN A 59 -3.06 5.91 11.78
CA ASN A 59 -1.62 5.76 12.01
C ASN A 59 -1.21 4.32 12.33
N ASN A 60 -2.17 3.44 12.58
CA ASN A 60 -1.89 2.05 12.89
C ASN A 60 -2.00 1.12 11.68
N VAL A 61 -2.10 1.68 10.48
CA VAL A 61 -2.12 0.89 9.26
C VAL A 61 -0.68 0.67 8.81
N LYS A 62 -0.29 -0.59 8.67
CA LYS A 62 1.04 -0.93 8.18
C LYS A 62 1.01 -0.94 6.65
N ILE A 63 1.99 -0.30 6.03
CA ILE A 63 2.07 -0.13 4.59
C ILE A 63 3.25 -0.94 4.06
N PHE A 64 2.98 -1.89 3.17
CA PHE A 64 4.04 -2.62 2.48
C PHE A 64 4.10 -2.11 1.04
N VAL A 65 5.29 -1.76 0.60
CA VAL A 65 5.50 -1.30 -0.78
C VAL A 65 6.37 -2.36 -1.47
N GLY A 66 5.82 -3.00 -2.49
CA GLY A 66 6.57 -3.95 -3.30
C GLY A 66 7.10 -3.26 -4.54
N GLU A 67 8.39 -3.07 -4.58
CA GLU A 67 9.06 -2.33 -5.64
C GLU A 67 9.76 -3.30 -6.58
N ASN A 68 9.57 -3.11 -7.88
CA ASN A 68 10.22 -3.89 -8.93
C ASN A 68 10.03 -5.39 -8.73
N LEU A 69 8.79 -5.78 -8.37
CA LEU A 69 8.50 -7.19 -8.09
C LEU A 69 8.84 -8.08 -9.26
N SER A 70 9.46 -9.21 -8.97
CA SER A 70 9.91 -10.22 -9.93
C SER A 70 11.12 -9.80 -10.76
N TYR A 71 11.66 -8.61 -10.54
CA TYR A 71 12.92 -8.19 -11.17
C TYR A 71 14.07 -8.44 -10.20
N GLU A 72 15.31 -8.38 -10.69
CA GLU A 72 16.48 -8.61 -9.87
C GLU A 72 16.58 -7.64 -8.69
N ASN A 73 16.11 -6.42 -8.90
CA ASN A 73 16.15 -5.38 -7.86
C ASN A 73 14.85 -5.30 -7.07
N GLU A 74 14.12 -6.39 -6.99
CA GLU A 74 12.91 -6.45 -6.19
C GLU A 74 13.22 -6.07 -4.74
N LYS A 75 12.36 -5.24 -4.16
CA LYS A 75 12.48 -4.88 -2.76
C LYS A 75 11.09 -4.71 -2.17
N ILE A 76 10.90 -5.20 -0.95
CA ILE A 76 9.65 -5.03 -0.22
C ILE A 76 9.96 -4.20 1.00
N TRP A 77 9.30 -3.05 1.07
CA TRP A 77 9.48 -2.07 2.14
C TRP A 77 8.30 -2.17 3.11
N GLU A 78 8.54 -1.78 4.34
CA GLU A 78 7.51 -1.79 5.38
C GLU A 78 7.54 -0.46 6.12
N PHE A 79 6.37 0.19 6.24
CA PHE A 79 6.25 1.50 6.85
C PHE A 79 4.98 1.61 7.66
N PHE A 80 4.97 2.56 8.60
CA PHE A 80 3.73 3.17 9.07
C PHE A 80 3.54 4.49 8.33
N PRO A 81 2.31 5.07 8.35
CA PRO A 81 2.04 6.25 7.53
C PRO A 81 3.01 7.41 7.73
N GLU A 82 3.35 7.74 8.97
CA GLU A 82 4.28 8.84 9.23
C GLU A 82 5.65 8.57 8.64
N ASN A 83 6.12 7.34 8.75
CA ASN A 83 7.44 6.97 8.24
C ASN A 83 7.52 7.12 6.72
N LEU A 84 6.51 6.63 6.03
CA LEU A 84 6.49 6.69 4.57
C LEU A 84 6.28 8.12 4.09
N TYR A 85 5.41 8.88 4.78
CA TYR A 85 5.15 10.27 4.41
C TYR A 85 6.42 11.10 4.45
N ASN A 86 7.32 10.80 5.39
CA ASN A 86 8.56 11.54 5.57
C ASN A 86 9.76 10.92 4.84
N PHE A 87 9.53 9.85 4.10
CA PHE A 87 10.61 9.16 3.39
C PHE A 87 10.78 9.75 2.00
N GLU A 88 11.87 10.45 1.78
CA GLU A 88 12.16 11.12 0.51
C GLU A 88 12.82 10.13 -0.45
N TYR A 89 11.98 9.37 -1.15
CA TYR A 89 12.44 8.34 -2.06
C TYR A 89 11.41 8.19 -3.17
N GLU A 90 11.88 8.08 -4.40
CA GLU A 90 10.99 7.88 -5.53
C GLU A 90 11.04 6.40 -5.91
N PHE A 91 9.95 5.70 -5.62
CA PHE A 91 9.88 4.27 -5.89
C PHE A 91 9.81 3.99 -7.38
N GLY A 92 10.43 2.88 -7.81
CA GLY A 92 10.19 2.35 -9.13
C GLY A 92 8.78 1.78 -9.23
N ILE A 93 8.53 0.97 -10.26
CA ILE A 93 7.22 0.33 -10.43
C ILE A 93 6.88 -0.39 -9.13
N ASN A 94 5.68 -0.13 -8.61
CA ASN A 94 5.35 -0.66 -7.29
C ASN A 94 3.86 -0.97 -7.15
N VAL A 95 3.56 -1.79 -6.14
CA VAL A 95 2.21 -2.02 -5.64
C VAL A 95 2.25 -1.87 -4.13
N VAL A 96 1.10 -1.58 -3.54
CA VAL A 96 1.01 -1.31 -2.11
C VAL A 96 0.01 -2.24 -1.47
N ILE A 97 0.37 -2.76 -0.30
CA ILE A 97 -0.54 -3.54 0.53
C ILE A 97 -0.67 -2.84 1.86
N LEU A 98 -1.91 -2.63 2.29
CA LEU A 98 -2.21 -2.03 3.58
C LEU A 98 -2.75 -3.11 4.51
N ILE A 99 -2.21 -3.15 5.72
CA ILE A 99 -2.64 -4.09 6.75
C ILE A 99 -3.04 -3.27 7.97
N LYS A 100 -4.29 -3.41 8.38
CA LYS A 100 -4.78 -2.73 9.57
C LYS A 100 -4.34 -3.51 10.80
N GLU A 101 -3.60 -2.86 11.66
CA GLU A 101 -3.09 -3.47 12.89
C GLU A 101 -4.11 -3.51 14.02
#